data_9e4d82c2983c18a22df6a8683fa08b58
#
_entry.id   9e4d82c2983c18a22df6a8683fa08b58
#
_cell.length_a   1.000
_cell.length_b   1.000
_cell.length_c   1.000
_cell.angle_alpha   90.00
_cell.angle_beta   90.00
_cell.angle_gamma   90.00
#
_symmetry.space_group_name_H-M   'P 1'
#
loop_
_entity.id
_entity.type
_entity.pdbx_description
1 polymer ?
#
loop_
_entity_poly.entity_id
_entity_poly.type
_entity_poly.pdbx_seq_one_letter_code
_entity_poly.pdbx_strand_id
1 'polypeptide(L)'
;MSQINPCVLLLNDIHVSKDNIPEFTANWQEALAVCDRMNIQEIVFGGDMFMSRSAQTLDVLLAVHDALLAAAKRGVNVTLANGNHDKVNQEAVRGYCHVFDQHDNVLVADDTISLLVSEDWDFVLHIIPYYPENGSFIEKLDKLIADGLDKKRKNYLYIHEGINGALSQPNEKELSPNIFRIFDKVFVGHYHNRCTIDGTNVEYIGSSRQHNFGEDEEKGYTIIYPDGHYDFIKNQVNTRYLVMDVPVEKTGIHLSDELEEIKEDGRYRVKVRVHTSSAKASGVDKEKLLQAGATKVEVVTEDPEITEVAGSSLFEKFDNHKIKETYEVFCDEKKIEDVELGLSYLSKIE
;
A
#
# COMPACT_ATOMS: atom_id res chain seq x y z
N MET A 1 -1.68 36.91 10.07
CA MET A 1 -0.75 35.82 10.33
C MET A 1 -0.26 35.36 8.99
N SER A 2 1.06 35.37 8.74
CA SER A 2 1.61 34.79 7.51
C SER A 2 1.28 33.28 7.51
N GLN A 3 0.71 32.79 6.43
CA GLN A 3 0.43 31.36 6.28
C GLN A 3 1.79 30.64 6.26
N ILE A 4 2.01 29.73 7.21
CA ILE A 4 3.22 28.90 7.24
C ILE A 4 3.05 27.87 6.13
N ASN A 5 3.99 27.80 5.19
CA ASN A 5 3.98 26.79 4.14
C ASN A 5 4.53 25.48 4.68
N PRO A 6 4.02 24.31 4.23
CA PRO A 6 4.62 23.02 4.53
C PRO A 6 6.02 22.93 3.89
N CYS A 7 6.86 22.08 4.45
CA CYS A 7 8.27 21.97 4.03
C CYS A 7 8.64 20.62 3.44
N VAL A 8 7.87 19.57 3.73
CA VAL A 8 8.12 18.20 3.24
C VAL A 8 6.82 17.59 2.73
N LEU A 9 6.90 16.84 1.63
CA LEU A 9 5.84 15.98 1.13
C LEU A 9 6.29 14.53 1.25
N LEU A 10 5.53 13.70 1.96
CA LEU A 10 5.74 12.25 2.08
C LEU A 10 4.80 11.50 1.14
N LEU A 11 5.32 10.49 0.46
CA LEU A 11 4.54 9.50 -0.29
C LEU A 11 5.28 8.16 -0.36
N ASN A 12 4.56 7.08 -0.59
CA ASN A 12 5.08 5.70 -0.70
C ASN A 12 4.14 4.79 -1.49
N ASP A 13 4.55 3.55 -1.66
CA ASP A 13 3.73 2.45 -2.20
C ASP A 13 3.08 2.82 -3.55
N ILE A 14 3.85 3.34 -4.49
CA ILE A 14 3.33 3.69 -5.81
C ILE A 14 3.34 2.49 -6.77
N HIS A 15 4.25 1.54 -6.54
CA HIS A 15 4.36 0.27 -7.25
C HIS A 15 4.35 0.41 -8.79
N VAL A 16 5.36 1.09 -9.31
CA VAL A 16 5.51 1.29 -10.75
C VAL A 16 5.74 -0.03 -11.44
N SER A 17 4.97 -0.28 -12.50
CA SER A 17 5.10 -1.41 -13.40
C SER A 17 4.87 -0.95 -14.84
N LYS A 18 5.21 -1.78 -15.81
CA LYS A 18 5.00 -1.45 -17.24
C LYS A 18 3.54 -1.07 -17.55
N ASP A 19 2.60 -1.71 -16.85
CA ASP A 19 1.16 -1.57 -17.13
C ASP A 19 0.56 -0.30 -16.52
N ASN A 20 1.25 0.36 -15.57
CA ASN A 20 0.74 1.51 -14.84
C ASN A 20 1.61 2.78 -14.96
N ILE A 21 2.55 2.84 -15.89
CA ILE A 21 3.39 4.04 -16.11
C ILE A 21 2.55 5.31 -16.27
N PRO A 22 1.43 5.34 -17.00
CA PRO A 22 0.58 6.54 -17.09
C PRO A 22 0.00 6.96 -15.74
N GLU A 23 -0.46 6.01 -14.92
CA GLU A 23 -0.96 6.23 -13.55
C GLU A 23 0.13 6.79 -12.63
N PHE A 24 1.34 6.22 -12.69
CA PHE A 24 2.51 6.73 -11.98
C PHE A 24 2.83 8.17 -12.39
N THR A 25 2.89 8.42 -13.71
CA THR A 25 3.22 9.75 -14.23
C THR A 25 2.21 10.80 -13.76
N ALA A 26 0.92 10.49 -13.81
CA ALA A 26 -0.13 11.38 -13.34
C ALA A 26 -0.01 11.66 -11.83
N ASN A 27 0.21 10.61 -11.01
CA ASN A 27 0.40 10.71 -9.58
C ASN A 27 1.60 11.62 -9.22
N TRP A 28 2.75 11.36 -9.87
CA TRP A 28 3.96 12.15 -9.64
C TRP A 28 3.78 13.61 -10.04
N GLN A 29 3.15 13.89 -11.18
CA GLN A 29 2.87 15.25 -11.61
C GLN A 29 1.91 15.98 -10.66
N GLU A 30 0.93 15.30 -10.08
CA GLU A 30 0.08 15.87 -9.04
C GLU A 30 0.88 16.19 -7.77
N ALA A 31 1.75 15.27 -7.32
CA ALA A 31 2.64 15.52 -6.17
C ALA A 31 3.51 16.76 -6.41
N LEU A 32 4.11 16.89 -7.59
CA LEU A 32 4.90 18.07 -7.96
C LEU A 32 4.03 19.35 -8.05
N ALA A 33 2.78 19.27 -8.52
CA ALA A 33 1.86 20.41 -8.54
C ALA A 33 1.44 20.83 -7.11
N VAL A 34 1.38 19.89 -6.15
CA VAL A 34 1.22 20.20 -4.72
C VAL A 34 2.45 20.95 -4.22
N CYS A 35 3.65 20.47 -4.56
CA CYS A 35 4.91 21.14 -4.19
C CYS A 35 4.96 22.57 -4.72
N ASP A 36 4.65 22.80 -6.00
CA ASP A 36 4.62 24.12 -6.62
C ASP A 36 3.62 25.05 -5.90
N ARG A 37 2.38 24.58 -5.68
CA ARG A 37 1.32 25.36 -5.07
C ARG A 37 1.62 25.77 -3.63
N MET A 38 2.28 24.90 -2.88
CA MET A 38 2.55 25.07 -1.45
C MET A 38 4.01 25.46 -1.16
N ASN A 39 4.82 25.65 -2.19
CA ASN A 39 6.25 25.98 -2.11
C ASN A 39 7.05 24.93 -1.29
N ILE A 40 6.77 23.64 -1.50
CA ILE A 40 7.50 22.54 -0.89
C ILE A 40 8.71 22.21 -1.79
N GLN A 41 9.89 22.11 -1.20
CA GLN A 41 11.13 21.80 -1.92
C GLN A 41 11.68 20.40 -1.61
N GLU A 42 11.07 19.67 -0.69
CA GLU A 42 11.51 18.34 -0.27
C GLU A 42 10.40 17.31 -0.44
N ILE A 43 10.66 16.28 -1.23
CA ILE A 43 9.84 15.07 -1.30
C ILE A 43 10.61 13.93 -0.64
N VAL A 44 9.95 13.17 0.23
CA VAL A 44 10.50 11.93 0.78
C VAL A 44 9.63 10.76 0.35
N PHE A 45 10.20 9.88 -0.44
CA PHE A 45 9.57 8.66 -0.90
C PHE A 45 9.94 7.51 0.05
N GLY A 46 8.94 6.97 0.73
CA GLY A 46 9.10 6.05 1.86
C GLY A 46 9.08 4.56 1.50
N GLY A 47 9.40 4.20 0.27
CA GLY A 47 9.54 2.80 -0.16
C GLY A 47 8.43 2.29 -1.07
N ASP A 48 8.70 1.15 -1.68
CA ASP A 48 7.86 0.47 -2.68
C ASP A 48 7.58 1.35 -3.92
N MET A 49 8.67 1.89 -4.48
CA MET A 49 8.64 2.54 -5.78
C MET A 49 8.24 1.55 -6.88
N PHE A 50 8.79 0.34 -6.84
CA PHE A 50 8.63 -0.66 -7.89
C PHE A 50 7.65 -1.77 -7.50
N MET A 51 6.94 -2.31 -8.50
CA MET A 51 6.05 -3.46 -8.29
C MET A 51 6.82 -4.77 -8.21
N SER A 52 7.81 -4.96 -9.07
CA SER A 52 8.54 -6.22 -9.19
C SER A 52 9.73 -6.28 -8.26
N ARG A 53 9.83 -7.35 -7.45
CA ARG A 53 10.99 -7.62 -6.59
C ARG A 53 12.18 -8.25 -7.33
N SER A 54 11.94 -8.87 -8.48
CA SER A 54 12.93 -9.70 -9.16
C SER A 54 13.74 -8.97 -10.23
N ALA A 55 13.12 -8.04 -10.96
CA ALA A 55 13.76 -7.28 -12.03
C ALA A 55 12.93 -6.06 -12.42
N GLN A 56 13.59 -5.03 -12.93
CA GLN A 56 12.96 -3.85 -13.51
C GLN A 56 13.17 -3.81 -15.02
N THR A 57 12.13 -3.42 -15.77
CA THR A 57 12.26 -3.18 -17.20
C THR A 57 12.82 -1.78 -17.48
N LEU A 58 13.42 -1.59 -18.65
CA LEU A 58 13.94 -0.28 -19.05
C LEU A 58 12.87 0.80 -19.04
N ASP A 59 11.64 0.48 -19.52
CA ASP A 59 10.53 1.44 -19.56
C ASP A 59 10.17 1.96 -18.16
N VAL A 60 10.18 1.08 -17.16
CA VAL A 60 9.91 1.44 -15.75
C VAL A 60 11.03 2.31 -15.19
N LEU A 61 12.30 1.95 -15.42
CA LEU A 61 13.44 2.74 -14.97
C LEU A 61 13.45 4.13 -15.60
N LEU A 62 13.17 4.23 -16.91
CA LEU A 62 13.08 5.51 -17.61
C LEU A 62 11.92 6.37 -17.10
N ALA A 63 10.78 5.77 -16.79
CA ALA A 63 9.65 6.52 -16.23
C ALA A 63 10.00 7.16 -14.87
N VAL A 64 10.70 6.43 -13.99
CA VAL A 64 11.17 6.97 -12.70
C VAL A 64 12.26 8.02 -12.92
N HIS A 65 13.22 7.77 -13.81
CA HIS A 65 14.25 8.75 -14.20
C HIS A 65 13.63 10.09 -14.66
N ASP A 66 12.66 10.03 -15.58
CA ASP A 66 11.99 11.23 -16.10
C ASP A 66 11.19 11.97 -15.00
N ALA A 67 10.59 11.23 -14.06
CA ALA A 67 9.91 11.78 -12.91
C ALA A 67 10.86 12.56 -12.00
N LEU A 68 12.06 12.03 -11.73
CA LEU A 68 13.09 12.68 -10.93
C LEU A 68 13.66 13.93 -11.65
N LEU A 69 13.86 13.87 -12.96
CA LEU A 69 14.24 15.04 -13.77
C LEU A 69 13.14 16.12 -13.74
N ALA A 70 11.86 15.72 -13.72
CA ALA A 70 10.78 16.68 -13.60
C ALA A 70 10.76 17.38 -12.23
N ALA A 71 11.15 16.69 -11.16
CA ALA A 71 11.35 17.29 -9.83
C ALA A 71 12.55 18.27 -9.84
N ALA A 72 13.69 17.86 -10.41
CA ALA A 72 14.87 18.71 -10.54
C ALA A 72 14.58 20.03 -11.27
N LYS A 73 13.82 19.97 -12.37
CA LYS A 73 13.43 21.17 -13.16
C LYS A 73 12.57 22.15 -12.36
N ARG A 74 11.93 21.70 -11.28
CA ARG A 74 11.10 22.54 -10.38
C ARG A 74 11.85 22.94 -9.10
N GLY A 75 13.14 22.56 -8.98
CA GLY A 75 13.93 22.81 -7.78
C GLY A 75 13.48 21.98 -6.57
N VAL A 76 12.88 20.82 -6.82
CA VAL A 76 12.42 19.90 -5.77
C VAL A 76 13.48 18.80 -5.58
N ASN A 77 13.96 18.66 -4.36
CA ASN A 77 14.81 17.55 -3.94
C ASN A 77 13.98 16.32 -3.62
N VAL A 78 14.52 15.14 -3.85
CA VAL A 78 13.83 13.88 -3.62
C VAL A 78 14.71 12.94 -2.81
N THR A 79 14.25 12.55 -1.62
CA THR A 79 14.86 11.46 -0.87
C THR A 79 14.12 10.17 -1.20
N LEU A 80 14.84 9.13 -1.64
CA LEU A 80 14.29 7.81 -1.97
C LEU A 80 14.71 6.79 -0.93
N ALA A 81 13.78 6.21 -0.19
CA ALA A 81 14.02 5.02 0.61
C ALA A 81 13.57 3.77 -0.17
N ASN A 82 14.24 2.64 0.06
CA ASN A 82 13.81 1.38 -0.50
C ASN A 82 12.74 0.75 0.40
N GLY A 83 11.64 0.26 -0.19
CA GLY A 83 10.70 -0.66 0.44
C GLY A 83 11.07 -2.13 0.17
N ASN A 84 10.22 -3.05 0.59
CA ASN A 84 10.48 -4.48 0.41
C ASN A 84 10.35 -4.94 -1.05
N HIS A 85 9.62 -4.22 -1.90
CA HIS A 85 9.59 -4.47 -3.35
C HIS A 85 10.78 -3.89 -4.08
N ASP A 86 11.50 -2.96 -3.48
CA ASP A 86 12.64 -2.31 -4.12
C ASP A 86 13.95 -3.09 -3.96
N LYS A 87 13.93 -4.24 -3.29
CA LYS A 87 15.10 -5.07 -3.00
C LYS A 87 14.92 -6.50 -3.49
N VAL A 88 15.90 -7.02 -4.24
CA VAL A 88 15.97 -8.44 -4.60
C VAL A 88 16.38 -9.28 -3.38
N ASN A 89 17.41 -8.84 -2.68
CA ASN A 89 17.84 -9.40 -1.39
C ASN A 89 17.38 -8.45 -0.29
N GLN A 90 16.50 -8.90 0.58
CA GLN A 90 15.87 -8.09 1.61
C GLN A 90 16.87 -7.53 2.64
N GLU A 91 17.97 -8.23 2.91
CA GLU A 91 19.05 -7.80 3.80
C GLU A 91 20.10 -6.91 3.10
N ALA A 92 20.00 -6.73 1.78
CA ALA A 92 20.94 -5.87 1.07
C ALA A 92 20.75 -4.41 1.47
N VAL A 93 21.85 -3.68 1.61
CA VAL A 93 21.84 -2.23 1.84
C VAL A 93 21.28 -1.51 0.60
N ARG A 94 21.75 -1.88 -0.60
CA ARG A 94 21.32 -1.29 -1.87
C ARG A 94 20.13 -2.00 -2.47
N GLY A 95 19.13 -1.21 -2.86
CA GLY A 95 17.99 -1.64 -3.65
C GLY A 95 17.96 -0.99 -5.03
N TYR A 96 16.85 -1.12 -5.74
CA TYR A 96 16.67 -0.55 -7.07
C TYR A 96 16.76 0.97 -7.09
N CYS A 97 16.33 1.66 -6.01
CA CYS A 97 16.42 3.12 -5.93
C CYS A 97 17.86 3.64 -6.04
N HIS A 98 18.86 2.80 -5.69
CA HIS A 98 20.27 3.19 -5.77
C HIS A 98 20.75 3.58 -7.17
N VAL A 99 20.08 3.09 -8.25
CA VAL A 99 20.46 3.45 -9.63
C VAL A 99 20.21 4.94 -9.95
N PHE A 100 19.50 5.66 -9.07
CA PHE A 100 19.17 7.08 -9.23
C PHE A 100 20.05 8.00 -8.36
N ASP A 101 21.03 7.48 -7.65
CA ASP A 101 21.92 8.26 -6.77
C ASP A 101 22.79 9.29 -7.53
N GLN A 102 22.85 9.19 -8.85
CA GLN A 102 23.59 10.10 -9.73
C GLN A 102 22.83 11.39 -10.10
N HIS A 103 21.55 11.49 -9.73
CA HIS A 103 20.79 12.73 -9.94
C HIS A 103 21.15 13.76 -8.86
N ASP A 104 21.51 14.98 -9.25
CA ASP A 104 21.96 16.06 -8.34
C ASP A 104 20.90 16.42 -7.26
N ASN A 105 19.62 16.22 -7.56
CA ASN A 105 18.50 16.50 -6.65
C ASN A 105 17.99 15.26 -5.91
N VAL A 106 18.68 14.12 -5.96
CA VAL A 106 18.24 12.87 -5.34
C VAL A 106 19.23 12.44 -4.26
N LEU A 107 18.66 12.13 -3.09
CA LEU A 107 19.36 11.44 -2.01
C LEU A 107 18.76 10.04 -1.87
N VAL A 108 19.56 9.01 -2.05
CA VAL A 108 19.10 7.62 -1.81
C VAL A 108 19.43 7.21 -0.39
N ALA A 109 18.38 6.92 0.39
CA ALA A 109 18.52 6.36 1.73
C ALA A 109 18.72 4.83 1.63
N ASP A 110 19.94 4.41 1.31
CA ASP A 110 20.32 3.00 1.30
C ASP A 110 20.48 2.43 2.72
N ASP A 111 20.83 3.28 3.68
CA ASP A 111 20.91 2.98 5.11
C ASP A 111 20.17 4.08 5.90
N THR A 112 20.17 3.99 7.22
CA THR A 112 19.55 4.99 8.11
C THR A 112 20.12 6.37 7.85
N ILE A 113 19.26 7.36 7.65
CA ILE A 113 19.61 8.76 7.50
C ILE A 113 18.73 9.65 8.38
N SER A 114 19.18 10.89 8.63
CA SER A 114 18.43 11.91 9.34
C SER A 114 18.42 13.19 8.53
N LEU A 115 17.23 13.68 8.21
CA LEU A 115 17.02 14.91 7.44
C LEU A 115 16.69 16.08 8.36
N LEU A 116 17.50 17.13 8.27
CA LEU A 116 17.25 18.44 8.82
C LEU A 116 17.72 19.46 7.78
N VAL A 117 16.82 19.80 6.85
CA VAL A 117 17.15 20.64 5.68
C VAL A 117 17.25 22.12 6.06
N SER A 118 16.49 22.56 7.07
CA SER A 118 16.48 23.95 7.55
C SER A 118 16.55 24.00 9.06
N GLU A 119 17.28 24.99 9.59
CA GLU A 119 17.27 25.29 11.03
C GLU A 119 15.90 25.74 11.57
N ASP A 120 15.00 26.19 10.68
CA ASP A 120 13.64 26.59 11.00
C ASP A 120 12.68 25.40 11.25
N TRP A 121 13.15 24.16 11.02
CA TRP A 121 12.35 22.97 11.32
C TRP A 121 12.42 22.64 12.81
N ASP A 122 11.26 22.54 13.45
CA ASP A 122 11.12 22.09 14.82
C ASP A 122 11.13 20.55 14.95
N PHE A 123 11.50 19.86 13.89
CA PHE A 123 11.63 18.40 13.84
C PHE A 123 12.85 17.96 13.05
N VAL A 124 13.29 16.74 13.31
CA VAL A 124 14.22 15.95 12.49
C VAL A 124 13.47 14.77 11.94
N LEU A 125 13.58 14.50 10.65
CA LEU A 125 12.97 13.34 10.01
C LEU A 125 14.04 12.25 9.83
N HIS A 126 13.98 11.22 10.66
CA HIS A 126 14.79 10.01 10.54
C HIS A 126 14.15 9.06 9.54
N ILE A 127 14.94 8.41 8.69
CA ILE A 127 14.47 7.46 7.70
C ILE A 127 15.27 6.18 7.85
N ILE A 128 14.57 5.06 8.04
CA ILE A 128 15.15 3.72 7.95
C ILE A 128 14.47 3.04 6.76
N PRO A 129 15.20 2.74 5.66
CA PRO A 129 14.64 1.96 4.55
C PRO A 129 14.30 0.55 5.02
N TYR A 130 13.51 -0.18 4.24
CA TYR A 130 13.09 -1.53 4.59
C TYR A 130 14.28 -2.46 4.87
N TYR A 131 14.18 -3.13 6.00
CA TYR A 131 14.93 -4.33 6.37
C TYR A 131 13.96 -5.34 7.01
N PRO A 132 14.20 -6.67 6.91
CA PRO A 132 13.29 -7.63 7.52
C PRO A 132 13.08 -7.38 9.02
N GLU A 133 11.84 -7.47 9.47
CA GLU A 133 11.42 -7.21 10.85
C GLU A 133 12.10 -8.18 11.84
N ASN A 134 12.33 -9.41 11.42
CA ASN A 134 13.03 -10.45 12.16
C ASN A 134 14.52 -10.55 11.80
N GLY A 135 15.04 -9.59 11.05
CA GLY A 135 16.43 -9.47 10.61
C GLY A 135 17.10 -8.21 11.14
N SER A 136 17.70 -7.43 10.23
CA SER A 136 18.54 -6.28 10.58
C SER A 136 17.80 -5.00 10.94
N PHE A 137 16.46 -4.91 10.82
CA PHE A 137 15.71 -3.69 11.13
C PHE A 137 15.95 -3.20 12.57
N ILE A 138 15.83 -4.09 13.55
CA ILE A 138 16.00 -3.75 14.97
C ILE A 138 17.41 -3.20 15.23
N GLU A 139 18.43 -3.78 14.61
CA GLU A 139 19.83 -3.30 14.75
C GLU A 139 19.99 -1.86 14.21
N LYS A 140 19.30 -1.54 13.10
CA LYS A 140 19.29 -0.18 12.52
C LYS A 140 18.57 0.82 13.43
N LEU A 141 17.43 0.42 13.99
CA LEU A 141 16.67 1.24 14.94
C LEU A 141 17.48 1.49 16.22
N ASP A 142 18.05 0.44 16.80
CA ASP A 142 18.86 0.54 18.02
C ASP A 142 20.09 1.43 17.80
N LYS A 143 20.73 1.33 16.64
CA LYS A 143 21.85 2.18 16.28
C LYS A 143 21.42 3.64 16.18
N LEU A 144 20.32 3.95 15.49
CA LEU A 144 19.80 5.32 15.39
C LEU A 144 19.54 5.92 16.78
N ILE A 145 18.94 5.14 17.69
CA ILE A 145 18.68 5.58 19.06
C ILE A 145 19.97 5.78 19.85
N ALA A 146 20.95 4.89 19.68
CA ALA A 146 22.24 4.97 20.37
C ALA A 146 23.11 6.14 19.87
N ASP A 147 23.05 6.47 18.57
CA ASP A 147 23.76 7.62 17.97
C ASP A 147 23.19 8.95 18.50
N GLY A 148 21.97 8.93 19.04
CA GLY A 148 21.32 10.01 19.78
C GLY A 148 20.31 10.80 18.94
N LEU A 149 19.09 10.88 19.49
CA LEU A 149 18.02 11.70 18.95
C LEU A 149 18.20 13.17 19.33
N ASP A 150 17.68 14.10 18.50
CA ASP A 150 17.73 15.53 18.80
C ASP A 150 16.92 15.84 20.07
N LYS A 151 17.53 16.53 21.04
CA LYS A 151 16.91 16.86 22.34
C LYS A 151 16.09 18.15 22.33
N LYS A 152 16.22 18.94 21.24
CA LYS A 152 15.57 20.24 21.11
C LYS A 152 14.41 20.23 20.13
N ARG A 153 14.41 19.28 19.20
CA ARG A 153 13.42 19.13 18.15
C ARG A 153 12.62 17.85 18.33
N LYS A 154 11.45 17.80 17.73
CA LYS A 154 10.67 16.56 17.60
C LYS A 154 11.44 15.57 16.73
N ASN A 155 11.43 14.31 17.11
CA ASN A 155 12.06 13.25 16.33
C ASN A 155 10.96 12.44 15.63
N TYR A 156 10.85 12.61 14.33
CA TYR A 156 9.95 11.85 13.49
C TYR A 156 10.72 10.71 12.83
N LEU A 157 10.07 9.57 12.71
CA LEU A 157 10.62 8.41 12.03
C LEU A 157 9.76 8.07 10.83
N TYR A 158 10.37 7.80 9.67
CA TYR A 158 9.69 7.30 8.48
C TYR A 158 10.30 5.97 8.08
N ILE A 159 9.48 4.93 8.01
CA ILE A 159 9.89 3.53 7.78
C ILE A 159 8.93 2.83 6.82
N HIS A 160 9.34 1.65 6.36
CA HIS A 160 8.54 0.82 5.46
C HIS A 160 8.46 -0.61 6.02
N GLU A 161 7.57 -0.86 6.99
CA GLU A 161 7.57 -2.08 7.79
C GLU A 161 6.16 -2.57 8.12
N GLY A 162 6.05 -3.88 8.40
CA GLY A 162 4.87 -4.47 9.04
C GLY A 162 4.89 -4.23 10.56
N ILE A 163 3.85 -3.60 11.10
CA ILE A 163 3.71 -3.32 12.53
C ILE A 163 2.42 -3.92 13.04
N ASN A 164 2.52 -4.73 14.09
CA ASN A 164 1.38 -5.41 14.70
C ASN A 164 0.34 -4.42 15.22
N GLY A 165 -0.91 -4.68 14.90
CA GLY A 165 -2.05 -3.81 15.23
C GLY A 165 -2.51 -2.90 14.08
N ALA A 166 -1.81 -2.89 12.95
CA ALA A 166 -2.25 -2.17 11.75
C ALA A 166 -3.39 -2.91 11.01
N LEU A 167 -3.37 -4.23 11.04
CA LEU A 167 -4.40 -5.08 10.46
C LEU A 167 -5.33 -5.62 11.53
N SER A 168 -6.55 -6.01 11.13
CA SER A 168 -7.59 -6.55 12.03
C SER A 168 -7.19 -7.85 12.73
N GLN A 169 -6.27 -8.61 12.17
CA GLN A 169 -5.73 -9.82 12.78
C GLN A 169 -4.29 -9.58 13.24
N PRO A 170 -3.97 -9.86 14.52
CA PRO A 170 -2.61 -9.75 15.03
C PRO A 170 -1.64 -10.66 14.25
N ASN A 171 -0.45 -10.15 13.98
CA ASN A 171 0.62 -10.92 13.35
C ASN A 171 1.88 -10.81 14.23
N GLU A 172 2.20 -11.88 14.94
CA GLU A 172 3.35 -11.94 15.86
C GLU A 172 4.72 -11.83 15.16
N LYS A 173 4.75 -11.97 13.83
CA LYS A 173 5.98 -11.80 13.04
C LYS A 173 6.30 -10.33 12.75
N GLU A 174 5.31 -9.44 12.92
CA GLU A 174 5.47 -8.02 12.73
C GLU A 174 6.06 -7.32 13.95
N LEU A 175 6.58 -6.12 13.75
CA LEU A 175 7.17 -5.31 14.81
C LEU A 175 6.13 -4.88 15.85
N SER A 176 6.54 -4.86 17.11
CA SER A 176 5.71 -4.27 18.16
C SER A 176 5.70 -2.74 18.04
N PRO A 177 4.54 -2.07 18.05
CA PRO A 177 4.47 -0.60 18.02
C PRO A 177 5.14 0.06 19.24
N ASN A 178 5.34 -0.70 20.32
CA ASN A 178 5.95 -0.18 21.56
C ASN A 178 7.42 0.22 21.42
N ILE A 179 8.16 -0.36 20.44
CA ILE A 179 9.58 -0.04 20.23
C ILE A 179 9.77 1.39 19.69
N PHE A 180 8.70 1.98 19.16
CA PHE A 180 8.72 3.31 18.55
C PHE A 180 8.35 4.46 19.51
N ARG A 181 8.04 4.19 20.78
CA ARG A 181 7.55 5.20 21.74
C ARG A 181 8.53 6.34 22.01
N ILE A 182 9.80 6.17 21.69
CA ILE A 182 10.83 7.19 21.86
C ILE A 182 10.71 8.33 20.83
N PHE A 183 10.05 8.10 19.72
CA PHE A 183 9.81 9.10 18.67
C PHE A 183 8.54 9.87 18.95
N ASP A 184 8.47 11.13 18.51
CA ASP A 184 7.25 11.95 18.64
C ASP A 184 6.17 11.49 17.67
N LYS A 185 6.55 11.03 16.48
CA LYS A 185 5.67 10.46 15.44
C LYS A 185 6.41 9.44 14.59
N VAL A 186 5.72 8.41 14.16
CA VAL A 186 6.23 7.41 13.21
C VAL A 186 5.28 7.33 12.01
N PHE A 187 5.77 7.70 10.85
CA PHE A 187 5.10 7.52 9.57
C PHE A 187 5.54 6.21 8.95
N VAL A 188 4.61 5.44 8.40
CA VAL A 188 4.88 4.08 7.92
C VAL A 188 4.29 3.89 6.52
N GLY A 189 5.07 3.30 5.60
CA GLY A 189 4.62 2.69 4.35
C GLY A 189 4.33 1.20 4.52
N HIS A 190 4.17 0.46 3.41
CA HIS A 190 3.92 -0.97 3.34
C HIS A 190 2.43 -1.36 3.32
N TYR A 191 1.60 -0.87 4.23
CA TYR A 191 0.15 -1.06 4.16
C TYR A 191 -0.50 0.11 3.46
N HIS A 192 -1.27 -0.21 2.41
CA HIS A 192 -1.78 0.79 1.48
C HIS A 192 -2.94 1.62 2.02
N ASN A 193 -3.67 1.14 3.03
CA ASN A 193 -4.73 1.93 3.67
C ASN A 193 -4.17 2.78 4.81
N ARG A 194 -4.60 4.04 4.89
CA ARG A 194 -4.23 4.91 6.00
C ARG A 194 -4.83 4.38 7.30
N CYS A 195 -4.01 4.26 8.32
CA CYS A 195 -4.52 3.95 9.66
C CYS A 195 -3.53 4.40 10.73
N THR A 196 -4.06 4.79 11.89
CA THR A 196 -3.28 4.99 13.10
C THR A 196 -3.43 3.75 13.97
N ILE A 197 -2.33 3.23 14.51
CA ILE A 197 -2.40 2.14 15.48
C ILE A 197 -2.84 2.73 16.83
N ASP A 198 -4.00 2.31 17.31
CA ASP A 198 -4.65 2.86 18.49
C ASP A 198 -3.73 2.90 19.73
N GLY A 199 -3.73 4.03 20.42
CA GLY A 199 -2.93 4.24 21.62
C GLY A 199 -1.41 4.35 21.39
N THR A 200 -0.99 4.56 20.15
CA THR A 200 0.43 4.70 19.76
C THR A 200 0.69 6.00 18.99
N ASN A 201 1.97 6.27 18.71
CA ASN A 201 2.43 7.35 17.83
C ASN A 201 2.66 6.90 16.38
N VAL A 202 2.25 5.69 16.01
CA VAL A 202 2.48 5.04 14.71
C VAL A 202 1.29 5.28 13.78
N GLU A 203 1.57 5.75 12.57
CA GLU A 203 0.57 5.98 11.52
C GLU A 203 1.06 5.49 10.17
N TYR A 204 0.31 4.58 9.57
CA TYR A 204 0.42 4.26 8.15
C TYR A 204 -0.16 5.40 7.33
N ILE A 205 0.67 6.05 6.51
CA ILE A 205 0.22 7.18 5.69
C ILE A 205 -0.51 6.76 4.43
N GLY A 206 -0.57 5.44 4.17
CA GLY A 206 -1.24 4.84 3.02
C GLY A 206 -0.51 5.08 1.70
N SER A 207 -0.87 4.33 0.68
CA SER A 207 -0.30 4.49 -0.66
C SER A 207 -0.73 5.81 -1.31
N SER A 208 0.11 6.33 -2.20
CA SER A 208 -0.20 7.58 -2.94
C SER A 208 -1.35 7.42 -3.94
N ARG A 209 -1.65 6.20 -4.38
CA ARG A 209 -2.76 5.84 -5.26
C ARG A 209 -3.40 4.52 -4.85
N GLN A 210 -4.62 4.27 -5.25
CA GLN A 210 -5.33 3.01 -5.06
C GLN A 210 -4.84 1.96 -6.08
N HIS A 211 -4.62 0.71 -5.65
CA HIS A 211 -4.09 -0.35 -6.51
C HIS A 211 -5.15 -1.38 -6.90
N ASN A 212 -6.15 -1.60 -6.05
CA ASN A 212 -7.14 -2.65 -6.25
C ASN A 212 -8.44 -2.40 -5.47
N PHE A 213 -9.44 -3.26 -5.69
CA PHE A 213 -10.75 -3.21 -5.04
C PHE A 213 -10.76 -3.56 -3.53
N GLY A 214 -9.66 -3.98 -2.96
CA GLY A 214 -9.54 -4.27 -1.52
C GLY A 214 -9.08 -3.07 -0.69
N GLU A 215 -8.77 -1.96 -1.33
CA GLU A 215 -8.28 -0.75 -0.71
C GLU A 215 -9.36 0.33 -0.65
N ASP A 216 -9.28 1.20 0.36
CA ASP A 216 -10.10 2.40 0.45
C ASP A 216 -9.65 3.50 -0.54
N GLU A 217 -10.45 4.56 -0.65
CA GLU A 217 -10.17 5.70 -1.51
C GLU A 217 -9.30 6.79 -0.87
N GLU A 218 -8.88 6.64 0.39
CA GLU A 218 -8.09 7.63 1.11
C GLU A 218 -6.60 7.52 0.73
N LYS A 219 -6.32 7.82 -0.54
CA LYS A 219 -4.99 7.79 -1.16
C LYS A 219 -4.49 9.19 -1.45
N GLY A 220 -3.18 9.40 -1.27
CA GLY A 220 -2.61 10.73 -1.53
C GLY A 220 -1.28 10.95 -0.83
N TYR A 221 -1.08 12.17 -0.34
CA TYR A 221 0.19 12.68 0.15
C TYR A 221 0.06 13.18 1.58
N THR A 222 1.08 12.97 2.40
CA THR A 222 1.18 13.62 3.72
C THR A 222 2.16 14.77 3.62
N ILE A 223 1.76 15.97 4.05
CA ILE A 223 2.63 17.16 4.08
C ILE A 223 2.98 17.50 5.51
N ILE A 224 4.22 17.91 5.77
CA ILE A 224 4.71 18.31 7.08
C ILE A 224 5.08 19.80 7.03
N TYR A 225 4.69 20.54 8.08
CA TYR A 225 5.02 21.94 8.27
C TYR A 225 6.25 22.11 9.16
N PRO A 226 6.96 23.25 9.09
CA PRO A 226 8.17 23.48 9.90
C PRO A 226 7.98 23.29 11.41
N ASP A 227 6.80 23.60 11.96
CA ASP A 227 6.45 23.39 13.37
C ASP A 227 6.16 21.92 13.75
N GLY A 228 6.24 21.01 12.73
CA GLY A 228 5.95 19.60 12.86
C GLY A 228 4.47 19.23 12.78
N HIS A 229 3.56 20.20 12.55
CA HIS A 229 2.19 19.88 12.15
C HIS A 229 2.21 19.14 10.80
N TYR A 230 1.22 18.27 10.54
CA TYR A 230 1.10 17.56 9.26
C TYR A 230 -0.36 17.40 8.86
N ASP A 231 -0.59 17.39 7.55
CA ASP A 231 -1.90 17.24 6.92
C ASP A 231 -1.88 16.20 5.82
N PHE A 232 -3.06 15.72 5.45
CA PHE A 232 -3.26 14.81 4.33
C PHE A 232 -3.88 15.55 3.13
N ILE A 233 -3.33 15.29 1.94
CA ILE A 233 -3.86 15.76 0.66
C ILE A 233 -4.30 14.57 -0.17
N LYS A 234 -5.62 14.43 -0.39
CA LYS A 234 -6.18 13.35 -1.19
C LYS A 234 -5.81 13.50 -2.66
N ASN A 235 -5.32 12.41 -3.27
CA ASN A 235 -5.06 12.31 -4.70
C ASN A 235 -6.35 12.47 -5.52
N GLN A 236 -6.28 13.19 -6.65
CA GLN A 236 -7.43 13.49 -7.51
C GLN A 236 -7.30 12.93 -8.93
N VAL A 237 -6.12 12.42 -9.32
CA VAL A 237 -5.82 12.11 -10.73
C VAL A 237 -5.84 10.64 -11.07
N ASN A 238 -5.62 9.74 -10.09
CA ASN A 238 -5.52 8.32 -10.36
C ASN A 238 -6.87 7.60 -10.38
N THR A 239 -6.85 6.43 -10.99
CA THR A 239 -7.98 5.49 -11.01
C THR A 239 -8.48 5.19 -9.60
N ARG A 240 -9.80 5.13 -9.43
CA ARG A 240 -10.50 4.73 -8.21
C ARG A 240 -11.15 3.35 -8.40
N TYR A 241 -11.07 2.51 -7.39
CA TYR A 241 -11.62 1.17 -7.39
C TYR A 241 -12.78 1.11 -6.39
N LEU A 242 -14.02 1.16 -6.91
CA LEU A 242 -15.24 1.18 -6.11
C LEU A 242 -15.88 -0.21 -6.07
N VAL A 243 -16.25 -0.67 -4.88
CA VAL A 243 -17.05 -1.88 -4.70
C VAL A 243 -18.48 -1.47 -4.33
N MET A 244 -19.44 -1.93 -5.11
CA MET A 244 -20.87 -1.74 -4.87
C MET A 244 -21.49 -3.07 -4.46
N ASP A 245 -21.89 -3.19 -3.20
CA ASP A 245 -22.61 -4.35 -2.68
C ASP A 245 -24.13 -4.12 -2.84
N VAL A 246 -24.78 -4.89 -3.69
CA VAL A 246 -26.19 -4.71 -4.02
C VAL A 246 -26.96 -6.01 -3.91
N PRO A 247 -28.17 -6.03 -3.30
CA PRO A 247 -29.05 -7.18 -3.37
C PRO A 247 -29.59 -7.35 -4.80
N VAL A 248 -29.87 -8.59 -5.20
CA VAL A 248 -30.34 -8.91 -6.57
C VAL A 248 -31.60 -8.12 -6.98
N GLU A 249 -32.48 -7.80 -6.05
CA GLU A 249 -33.69 -7.03 -6.29
C GLU A 249 -33.44 -5.59 -6.71
N LYS A 250 -32.22 -5.06 -6.42
CA LYS A 250 -31.80 -3.69 -6.77
C LYS A 250 -30.95 -3.62 -8.04
N THR A 251 -30.73 -4.71 -8.76
CA THR A 251 -29.95 -4.75 -10.02
C THR A 251 -30.72 -4.21 -11.25
N GLY A 252 -31.77 -3.43 -11.02
CA GLY A 252 -32.62 -2.84 -12.07
C GLY A 252 -32.08 -1.55 -12.69
N ILE A 253 -33.00 -0.76 -13.24
CA ILE A 253 -32.69 0.48 -14.01
C ILE A 253 -31.85 1.46 -13.18
N HIS A 254 -32.20 1.69 -11.92
CA HIS A 254 -31.46 2.67 -11.07
C HIS A 254 -29.98 2.35 -10.90
N LEU A 255 -29.60 1.07 -10.75
CA LEU A 255 -28.19 0.69 -10.68
C LEU A 255 -27.47 0.92 -12.01
N SER A 256 -28.17 0.69 -13.14
CA SER A 256 -27.59 0.96 -14.47
C SER A 256 -27.34 2.44 -14.67
N ASP A 257 -28.28 3.30 -14.29
CA ASP A 257 -28.15 4.76 -14.38
C ASP A 257 -26.97 5.26 -13.50
N GLU A 258 -26.85 4.75 -12.28
CA GLU A 258 -25.74 5.07 -11.36
C GLU A 258 -24.37 4.65 -11.92
N LEU A 259 -24.29 3.45 -12.51
CA LEU A 259 -23.06 2.98 -13.16
C LEU A 259 -22.69 3.80 -14.39
N GLU A 260 -23.64 4.26 -15.18
CA GLU A 260 -23.43 5.14 -16.33
C GLU A 260 -22.90 6.49 -15.88
N GLU A 261 -23.48 7.09 -14.82
CA GLU A 261 -23.00 8.34 -14.23
C GLU A 261 -21.57 8.24 -13.71
N ILE A 262 -21.23 7.17 -12.98
CA ILE A 262 -19.87 6.92 -12.49
C ILE A 262 -18.90 6.71 -13.68
N LYS A 263 -19.33 6.06 -14.75
CA LYS A 263 -18.53 5.81 -15.95
C LYS A 263 -18.16 7.12 -16.67
N GLU A 264 -19.02 8.14 -16.65
CA GLU A 264 -18.75 9.45 -17.26
C GLU A 264 -17.55 10.17 -16.63
N ASP A 265 -17.25 9.97 -15.34
CA ASP A 265 -16.04 10.49 -14.67
C ASP A 265 -14.75 9.89 -15.29
N GLY A 266 -14.80 8.67 -15.80
CA GLY A 266 -13.69 7.98 -16.47
C GLY A 266 -12.58 7.48 -15.55
N ARG A 267 -12.56 7.88 -14.29
CA ARG A 267 -11.54 7.46 -13.30
C ARG A 267 -11.91 6.20 -12.54
N TYR A 268 -13.20 5.85 -12.49
CA TYR A 268 -13.67 4.75 -11.67
C TYR A 268 -13.58 3.40 -12.39
N ARG A 269 -13.12 2.39 -11.65
CA ARG A 269 -13.31 0.97 -11.93
C ARG A 269 -14.30 0.44 -10.92
N VAL A 270 -15.45 -0.06 -11.38
CA VAL A 270 -16.54 -0.46 -10.49
C VAL A 270 -16.68 -1.98 -10.47
N LYS A 271 -16.60 -2.57 -9.28
CA LYS A 271 -16.91 -3.96 -9.02
C LYS A 271 -18.29 -4.02 -8.38
N VAL A 272 -19.26 -4.64 -9.06
CA VAL A 272 -20.58 -4.89 -8.50
C VAL A 272 -20.61 -6.30 -7.90
N ARG A 273 -20.90 -6.39 -6.59
CA ARG A 273 -21.19 -7.65 -5.90
C ARG A 273 -22.70 -7.77 -5.73
N VAL A 274 -23.28 -8.72 -6.42
CA VAL A 274 -24.72 -8.99 -6.35
C VAL A 274 -24.97 -10.07 -5.32
N HIS A 275 -25.61 -9.70 -4.20
CA HIS A 275 -25.98 -10.62 -3.12
C HIS A 275 -27.34 -11.28 -3.44
N THR A 276 -27.37 -12.61 -3.42
CA THR A 276 -28.57 -13.38 -3.77
C THR A 276 -28.54 -14.78 -3.17
N SER A 277 -29.68 -15.50 -3.23
CA SER A 277 -29.71 -16.94 -2.92
C SER A 277 -29.19 -17.77 -4.11
N SER A 278 -28.68 -18.97 -3.83
CA SER A 278 -28.22 -19.90 -4.89
C SER A 278 -29.26 -20.16 -5.96
N ALA A 279 -30.56 -20.22 -5.58
CA ALA A 279 -31.67 -20.41 -6.51
C ALA A 279 -31.84 -19.27 -7.52
N LYS A 280 -31.49 -18.04 -7.17
CA LYS A 280 -31.62 -16.84 -8.02
C LYS A 280 -30.33 -16.44 -8.70
N ALA A 281 -29.19 -17.04 -8.34
CA ALA A 281 -27.84 -16.65 -8.83
C ALA A 281 -27.73 -16.70 -10.37
N SER A 282 -28.34 -17.69 -11.01
CA SER A 282 -28.36 -17.82 -12.46
C SER A 282 -29.19 -16.77 -13.20
N GLY A 283 -30.06 -16.05 -12.47
CA GLY A 283 -30.92 -15.00 -13.03
C GLY A 283 -30.26 -13.62 -13.04
N VAL A 284 -29.03 -13.47 -12.50
CA VAL A 284 -28.30 -12.19 -12.52
C VAL A 284 -27.75 -11.93 -13.92
N ASP A 285 -28.23 -10.85 -14.55
CA ASP A 285 -27.75 -10.41 -15.86
C ASP A 285 -26.43 -9.63 -15.72
N LYS A 286 -25.33 -10.39 -15.72
CA LYS A 286 -23.96 -9.82 -15.61
C LYS A 286 -23.61 -8.96 -16.83
N GLU A 287 -24.06 -9.36 -18.03
CA GLU A 287 -23.74 -8.65 -19.27
C GLU A 287 -24.36 -7.26 -19.27
N LYS A 288 -25.60 -7.13 -18.80
CA LYS A 288 -26.26 -5.84 -18.67
C LYS A 288 -25.50 -4.90 -17.72
N LEU A 289 -25.00 -5.38 -16.57
CA LEU A 289 -24.24 -4.58 -15.62
C LEU A 289 -22.87 -4.17 -16.19
N LEU A 290 -22.20 -5.06 -16.94
CA LEU A 290 -20.95 -4.73 -17.62
C LEU A 290 -21.15 -3.67 -18.70
N GLN A 291 -22.24 -3.76 -19.48
CA GLN A 291 -22.59 -2.76 -20.50
C GLN A 291 -22.90 -1.40 -19.88
N ALA A 292 -23.57 -1.37 -18.72
CA ALA A 292 -23.87 -0.16 -17.97
C ALA A 292 -22.64 0.53 -17.38
N GLY A 293 -21.50 -0.16 -17.26
CA GLY A 293 -20.25 0.46 -16.80
C GLY A 293 -19.50 -0.27 -15.69
N ALA A 294 -20.05 -1.38 -15.18
CA ALA A 294 -19.30 -2.21 -14.24
C ALA A 294 -18.03 -2.79 -14.91
N THR A 295 -16.90 -2.71 -14.23
CA THR A 295 -15.64 -3.34 -14.66
C THR A 295 -15.64 -4.83 -14.36
N LYS A 296 -16.28 -5.23 -13.25
CA LYS A 296 -16.38 -6.61 -12.78
C LYS A 296 -17.71 -6.85 -12.10
N VAL A 297 -18.33 -8.02 -12.32
CA VAL A 297 -19.55 -8.44 -11.63
C VAL A 297 -19.31 -9.77 -10.93
N GLU A 298 -19.48 -9.80 -9.63
CA GLU A 298 -19.43 -10.99 -8.77
C GLU A 298 -20.83 -11.29 -8.25
N VAL A 299 -21.22 -12.57 -8.23
CA VAL A 299 -22.45 -13.02 -7.57
C VAL A 299 -22.06 -13.71 -6.28
N VAL A 300 -22.53 -13.15 -5.17
CA VAL A 300 -22.30 -13.67 -3.83
C VAL A 300 -23.55 -14.38 -3.37
N THR A 301 -23.47 -15.69 -3.16
CA THR A 301 -24.59 -16.50 -2.69
C THR A 301 -24.56 -16.60 -1.17
N GLU A 302 -25.68 -16.19 -0.54
CA GLU A 302 -25.90 -16.24 0.90
C GLU A 302 -27.06 -17.22 1.16
N ASP A 303 -26.75 -18.49 1.29
CA ASP A 303 -27.74 -19.48 1.70
C ASP A 303 -27.63 -19.70 3.22
N PRO A 304 -28.72 -19.52 3.99
CA PRO A 304 -28.69 -19.62 5.45
C PRO A 304 -28.21 -20.99 5.99
N GLU A 305 -28.38 -22.06 5.20
CA GLU A 305 -27.92 -23.40 5.58
C GLU A 305 -26.40 -23.58 5.41
N ILE A 306 -25.74 -22.73 4.57
CA ILE A 306 -24.30 -22.80 4.33
C ILE A 306 -23.52 -21.92 5.33
N THR A 307 -24.15 -20.85 5.85
CA THR A 307 -23.51 -19.95 6.83
C THR A 307 -23.28 -20.62 8.19
N GLU A 308 -24.14 -21.53 8.64
CA GLU A 308 -23.92 -22.30 9.88
C GLU A 308 -22.84 -23.37 9.72
N VAL A 309 -22.63 -23.91 8.50
CA VAL A 309 -21.61 -24.95 8.25
C VAL A 309 -20.26 -24.35 7.82
N ALA A 310 -20.26 -23.20 7.12
CA ALA A 310 -19.03 -22.58 6.63
C ALA A 310 -18.33 -21.69 7.67
N GLY A 311 -19.05 -21.15 8.65
CA GLY A 311 -18.48 -20.20 9.63
C GLY A 311 -17.54 -20.84 10.66
N SER A 312 -17.68 -22.13 10.95
CA SER A 312 -16.86 -22.82 11.95
C SER A 312 -15.89 -23.87 11.39
N SER A 313 -16.13 -24.40 10.20
CA SER A 313 -15.34 -25.56 9.73
C SER A 313 -14.34 -25.27 8.59
N LEU A 314 -14.54 -24.24 7.81
CA LEU A 314 -13.58 -23.92 6.72
C LEU A 314 -12.32 -23.23 7.24
N PHE A 315 -12.42 -22.34 8.23
CA PHE A 315 -11.23 -21.73 8.84
C PHE A 315 -10.47 -22.73 9.74
N GLU A 316 -11.15 -23.64 10.42
CA GLU A 316 -10.51 -24.75 11.15
C GLU A 316 -9.87 -25.81 10.21
N LYS A 317 -10.31 -25.89 8.95
CA LYS A 317 -9.75 -26.80 7.93
C LYS A 317 -8.50 -26.29 7.24
N PHE A 318 -8.15 -25.02 7.37
CA PHE A 318 -6.92 -24.44 6.84
C PHE A 318 -5.75 -24.44 7.82
N ASP A 319 -5.83 -25.19 8.92
CA ASP A 319 -4.64 -25.54 9.69
C ASP A 319 -3.74 -26.41 8.80
N ASN A 320 -2.49 -25.99 8.60
CA ASN A 320 -1.51 -26.67 7.75
C ASN A 320 -1.35 -28.16 8.13
N HIS A 321 -1.62 -28.55 9.39
CA HIS A 321 -1.62 -29.96 9.82
C HIS A 321 -2.83 -30.76 9.37
N LYS A 322 -3.94 -30.12 8.97
CA LYS A 322 -5.16 -30.77 8.51
C LYS A 322 -5.38 -30.70 7.00
N ILE A 323 -4.51 -30.00 6.27
CA ILE A 323 -4.66 -29.86 4.80
C ILE A 323 -4.62 -31.22 4.11
N LYS A 324 -3.76 -32.12 4.53
CA LYS A 324 -3.64 -33.45 3.93
C LYS A 324 -4.90 -34.29 4.18
N GLU A 325 -5.40 -34.32 5.41
CA GLU A 325 -6.65 -35.02 5.76
C GLU A 325 -7.86 -34.43 5.01
N THR A 326 -7.90 -33.12 4.88
CA THR A 326 -8.98 -32.43 4.13
C THR A 326 -8.90 -32.74 2.64
N TYR A 327 -7.69 -32.85 2.07
CA TYR A 327 -7.48 -33.21 0.68
C TYR A 327 -7.90 -34.67 0.42
N GLU A 328 -7.57 -35.61 1.31
CA GLU A 328 -8.00 -37.02 1.22
C GLU A 328 -9.53 -37.14 1.22
N VAL A 329 -10.20 -36.46 2.15
CA VAL A 329 -11.68 -36.42 2.22
C VAL A 329 -12.28 -35.84 0.93
N PHE A 330 -11.70 -34.73 0.41
CA PHE A 330 -12.12 -34.13 -0.86
C PHE A 330 -11.95 -35.10 -2.04
N CYS A 331 -10.84 -35.82 -2.10
CA CYS A 331 -10.58 -36.81 -3.15
C CYS A 331 -11.57 -37.96 -3.11
N ASP A 332 -11.91 -38.45 -1.91
CA ASP A 332 -12.90 -39.51 -1.73
C ASP A 332 -14.31 -39.06 -2.16
N GLU A 333 -14.74 -37.87 -1.73
CA GLU A 333 -16.02 -37.27 -2.14
C GLU A 333 -16.13 -37.06 -3.65
N LYS A 334 -15.02 -36.63 -4.30
CA LYS A 334 -14.96 -36.33 -5.73
C LYS A 334 -14.56 -37.54 -6.59
N LYS A 335 -14.30 -38.70 -5.97
CA LYS A 335 -13.85 -39.93 -6.65
C LYS A 335 -12.61 -39.74 -7.51
N ILE A 336 -11.61 -39.01 -6.97
CA ILE A 336 -10.33 -38.78 -7.62
C ILE A 336 -9.44 -40.01 -7.41
N GLU A 337 -8.98 -40.63 -8.49
CA GLU A 337 -8.23 -41.91 -8.44
C GLU A 337 -6.76 -41.72 -8.01
N ASP A 338 -6.13 -40.58 -8.28
CA ASP A 338 -4.72 -40.32 -7.99
C ASP A 338 -4.52 -39.38 -6.81
N VAL A 339 -4.87 -39.85 -5.61
CA VAL A 339 -4.76 -39.10 -4.36
C VAL A 339 -3.29 -38.89 -3.95
N GLU A 340 -2.41 -39.87 -4.22
CA GLU A 340 -1.00 -39.84 -3.81
C GLU A 340 -0.21 -38.71 -4.50
N LEU A 341 -0.52 -38.43 -5.75
CA LEU A 341 0.13 -37.34 -6.49
C LEU A 341 -0.08 -35.99 -5.79
N GLY A 342 -1.31 -35.67 -5.42
CA GLY A 342 -1.62 -34.43 -4.71
C GLY A 342 -1.01 -34.36 -3.32
N LEU A 343 -1.05 -35.45 -2.56
CA LEU A 343 -0.38 -35.54 -1.24
C LEU A 343 1.13 -35.34 -1.36
N SER A 344 1.75 -35.80 -2.45
CA SER A 344 3.18 -35.58 -2.72
C SER A 344 3.54 -34.12 -2.96
N TYR A 345 2.63 -33.33 -3.51
CA TYR A 345 2.82 -31.86 -3.65
C TYR A 345 2.59 -31.14 -2.32
N LEU A 346 1.57 -31.54 -1.56
CA LEU A 346 1.29 -30.93 -0.24
C LEU A 346 2.42 -31.20 0.77
N SER A 347 3.12 -32.32 0.67
CA SER A 347 4.28 -32.60 1.54
C SER A 347 5.57 -31.83 1.19
N LYS A 348 5.59 -31.08 0.08
CA LYS A 348 6.71 -30.19 -0.30
C LYS A 348 6.52 -28.74 0.19
N ILE A 349 5.37 -28.44 0.79
CA ILE A 349 4.99 -27.11 1.27
C ILE A 349 5.28 -26.97 2.79
N GLU A 350 5.69 -28.04 3.46
CA GLU A 350 6.19 -28.06 4.85
C GLU A 350 7.66 -27.53 4.90
#